data_9e377814eace669f1730b4c7631be6ed
#
_entry.id   9e377814eace669f1730b4c7631be6ed
#
_cell.length_a   1.000
_cell.length_b   1.000
_cell.length_c   1.000
_cell.angle_alpha   90.00
_cell.angle_beta   90.00
_cell.angle_gamma   90.00
#
_symmetry.space_group_name_H-M   'P 1'
#
loop_
_entity.id
_entity.type
_entity.pdbx_description
1 polymer ?
#
loop_
_entity_poly.entity_id
_entity_poly.type
_entity_poly.pdbx_seq_one_letter_code
_entity_poly.pdbx_strand_id
1 'polypeptide(L)'
;MPGPDLLPSDLAPGLLIGDKVVIGEGALIGGHAIVHSGARIGPGARIGDHAQIRDGAQVGAGSTVGSYVSVDPGVVIGERVSIQTRCYITGGTRIEDDVFVGPGVTLTNDNTMDRHGPDFKFEGPLLRRACRVGGGSTICPGIEIGEEAFVAAGALVSADVPARAVVMGVPARAVREVPDSDLLQHWR
;
A
#
# COMPACT_ATOMS: atom_id res chain seq x y z
N MET A 1 1.78 -4.49 -22.94
CA MET A 1 2.25 -3.27 -23.59
C MET A 1 1.86 -2.10 -22.71
N PRO A 2 2.68 -1.06 -22.57
CA PRO A 2 2.24 0.17 -21.91
C PRO A 2 0.98 0.68 -22.61
N GLY A 3 0.05 1.27 -21.84
CA GLY A 3 -1.14 1.89 -22.40
C GLY A 3 -0.75 3.05 -23.33
N PRO A 4 -1.64 3.48 -24.23
CA PRO A 4 -1.35 4.50 -25.24
C PRO A 4 -0.93 5.86 -24.64
N ASP A 5 -1.19 6.07 -23.35
CA ASP A 5 -0.95 7.33 -22.65
C ASP A 5 0.37 7.37 -21.86
N LEU A 6 1.20 6.32 -21.94
CA LEU A 6 2.47 6.24 -21.22
C LEU A 6 3.64 6.64 -22.11
N LEU A 7 4.37 7.68 -21.71
CA LEU A 7 5.53 8.19 -22.42
C LEU A 7 6.82 8.00 -21.61
N PRO A 8 7.97 7.79 -22.28
CA PRO A 8 9.27 7.80 -21.63
C PRO A 8 9.53 9.13 -20.91
N SER A 9 10.25 9.09 -19.80
CA SER A 9 10.62 10.26 -19.00
C SER A 9 12.11 10.23 -18.68
N ASP A 10 12.74 11.38 -18.71
CA ASP A 10 14.17 11.56 -18.39
C ASP A 10 14.45 11.61 -16.88
N LEU A 11 13.42 11.54 -16.03
CA LEU A 11 13.60 11.56 -14.57
C LEU A 11 14.29 10.30 -14.04
N ALA A 12 14.13 9.17 -14.71
CA ALA A 12 14.85 7.94 -14.38
C ALA A 12 14.94 7.00 -15.60
N PRO A 13 15.97 6.13 -15.67
CA PRO A 13 16.13 5.18 -16.78
C PRO A 13 14.89 4.29 -16.95
N GLY A 14 14.33 4.23 -18.15
CA GLY A 14 13.18 3.37 -18.49
C GLY A 14 11.86 3.71 -17.78
N LEU A 15 11.78 4.84 -17.11
CA LEU A 15 10.55 5.32 -16.47
C LEU A 15 9.51 5.67 -17.55
N LEU A 16 8.27 5.22 -17.33
CA LEU A 16 7.11 5.57 -18.16
C LEU A 16 6.12 6.40 -17.31
N ILE A 17 5.67 7.52 -17.87
CA ILE A 17 4.73 8.42 -17.19
C ILE A 17 3.48 8.65 -18.05
N GLY A 18 2.31 8.52 -17.44
CA GLY A 18 1.03 8.83 -18.04
C GLY A 18 0.66 10.33 -17.98
N ASP A 19 -0.47 10.65 -18.57
CA ASP A 19 -0.99 12.01 -18.58
C ASP A 19 -1.40 12.50 -17.18
N LYS A 20 -1.29 13.82 -16.95
CA LYS A 20 -1.76 14.50 -15.73
C LYS A 20 -1.15 13.94 -14.43
N VAL A 21 0.01 13.29 -14.53
CA VAL A 21 0.77 12.87 -13.34
C VAL A 21 1.32 14.10 -12.64
N VAL A 22 1.22 14.11 -11.32
CA VAL A 22 1.80 15.16 -10.46
C VAL A 22 2.90 14.54 -9.61
N ILE A 23 4.12 15.08 -9.72
CA ILE A 23 5.28 14.67 -8.92
C ILE A 23 5.68 15.85 -8.04
N GLY A 24 5.63 15.65 -6.72
CA GLY A 24 5.98 16.65 -5.72
C GLY A 24 7.48 16.91 -5.65
N GLU A 25 7.84 18.06 -5.08
CA GLU A 25 9.23 18.49 -4.94
C GLU A 25 10.05 17.46 -4.14
N GLY A 26 11.26 17.16 -4.60
CA GLY A 26 12.17 16.21 -3.95
C GLY A 26 11.73 14.75 -3.99
N ALA A 27 10.67 14.41 -4.71
CA ALA A 27 10.29 13.00 -4.91
C ALA A 27 11.34 12.29 -5.78
N LEU A 28 11.64 11.03 -5.42
CA LEU A 28 12.60 10.19 -6.15
C LEU A 28 11.85 9.01 -6.79
N ILE A 29 12.09 8.78 -8.08
CA ILE A 29 11.47 7.68 -8.83
C ILE A 29 12.55 6.77 -9.38
N GLY A 30 12.44 5.49 -9.10
CA GLY A 30 13.39 4.46 -9.53
C GLY A 30 13.29 4.11 -11.00
N GLY A 31 14.31 3.43 -11.50
CA GLY A 31 14.38 2.98 -12.89
C GLY A 31 13.26 1.99 -13.22
N HIS A 32 12.80 2.06 -14.49
CA HIS A 32 11.76 1.16 -15.02
C HIS A 32 10.43 1.17 -14.25
N ALA A 33 10.20 2.17 -13.40
CA ALA A 33 8.91 2.37 -12.78
C ALA A 33 7.87 2.81 -13.84
N ILE A 34 6.59 2.59 -13.52
CA ILE A 34 5.49 3.02 -14.37
C ILE A 34 4.52 3.83 -13.49
N VAL A 35 4.32 5.09 -13.85
CA VAL A 35 3.39 5.99 -13.17
C VAL A 35 2.28 6.34 -14.14
N HIS A 36 1.11 5.76 -13.90
CA HIS A 36 -0.03 5.88 -14.81
C HIS A 36 -0.77 7.22 -14.66
N SER A 37 -1.69 7.46 -15.59
CA SER A 37 -2.40 8.73 -15.74
C SER A 37 -3.14 9.17 -14.47
N GLY A 38 -3.02 10.46 -14.15
CA GLY A 38 -3.67 11.07 -13.00
C GLY A 38 -3.09 10.70 -11.63
N ALA A 39 -2.04 9.86 -11.58
CA ALA A 39 -1.38 9.51 -10.32
C ALA A 39 -0.71 10.74 -9.68
N ARG A 40 -0.65 10.77 -8.36
CA ARG A 40 -0.07 11.87 -7.57
C ARG A 40 0.98 11.34 -6.62
N ILE A 41 2.20 11.81 -6.77
CA ILE A 41 3.35 11.48 -5.90
C ILE A 41 3.66 12.71 -5.06
N GLY A 42 3.54 12.58 -3.75
CA GLY A 42 3.75 13.67 -2.80
C GLY A 42 5.22 14.09 -2.67
N PRO A 43 5.47 15.29 -2.10
CA PRO A 43 6.81 15.79 -1.87
C PRO A 43 7.67 14.81 -1.07
N GLY A 44 8.94 14.64 -1.47
CA GLY A 44 9.89 13.76 -0.81
C GLY A 44 9.56 12.27 -0.83
N ALA A 45 8.49 11.85 -1.51
CA ALA A 45 8.15 10.43 -1.65
C ALA A 45 9.20 9.67 -2.48
N ARG A 46 9.30 8.37 -2.25
CA ARG A 46 10.24 7.49 -2.96
C ARG A 46 9.49 6.34 -3.62
N ILE A 47 9.67 6.19 -4.91
CA ILE A 47 9.11 5.08 -5.69
C ILE A 47 10.28 4.22 -6.14
N GLY A 48 10.28 2.95 -5.77
CA GLY A 48 11.36 2.00 -6.09
C GLY A 48 11.35 1.55 -7.55
N ASP A 49 12.44 0.91 -7.95
CA ASP A 49 12.60 0.37 -9.30
C ASP A 49 11.49 -0.63 -9.65
N HIS A 50 11.02 -0.60 -10.89
CA HIS A 50 9.97 -1.49 -11.40
C HIS A 50 8.63 -1.41 -10.65
N ALA A 51 8.42 -0.42 -9.78
CA ALA A 51 7.13 -0.21 -9.14
C ALA A 51 6.10 0.32 -10.16
N GLN A 52 4.83 -0.01 -9.95
CA GLN A 52 3.72 0.50 -10.73
C GLN A 52 2.77 1.31 -9.82
N ILE A 53 2.57 2.58 -10.17
CA ILE A 53 1.57 3.43 -9.53
C ILE A 53 0.47 3.66 -10.55
N ARG A 54 -0.67 3.02 -10.36
CA ARG A 54 -1.73 2.98 -11.37
C ARG A 54 -2.63 4.21 -11.32
N ASP A 55 -3.59 4.23 -12.25
CA ASP A 55 -4.41 5.40 -12.58
C ASP A 55 -5.05 6.05 -11.34
N GLY A 56 -4.82 7.35 -11.18
CA GLY A 56 -5.37 8.15 -10.09
C GLY A 56 -4.91 7.78 -8.68
N ALA A 57 -3.99 6.83 -8.52
CA ALA A 57 -3.45 6.48 -7.20
C ALA A 57 -2.66 7.65 -6.60
N GLN A 58 -2.69 7.75 -5.27
CA GLN A 58 -2.06 8.85 -4.54
C GLN A 58 -1.06 8.29 -3.52
N VAL A 59 0.15 8.84 -3.52
CA VAL A 59 1.20 8.54 -2.55
C VAL A 59 1.53 9.80 -1.79
N GLY A 60 1.32 9.80 -0.48
CA GLY A 60 1.53 10.94 0.40
C GLY A 60 2.99 11.33 0.59
N ALA A 61 3.20 12.51 1.18
CA ALA A 61 4.52 13.09 1.38
C ALA A 61 5.44 12.20 2.23
N GLY A 62 6.71 12.10 1.83
CA GLY A 62 7.72 11.33 2.55
C GLY A 62 7.49 9.82 2.58
N SER A 63 6.49 9.31 1.85
CA SER A 63 6.19 7.87 1.80
C SER A 63 7.12 7.13 0.85
N THR A 64 7.37 5.86 1.14
CA THR A 64 8.18 4.96 0.32
C THR A 64 7.34 3.83 -0.23
N VAL A 65 7.35 3.66 -1.54
CA VAL A 65 6.81 2.50 -2.26
C VAL A 65 7.99 1.72 -2.81
N GLY A 66 8.24 0.54 -2.27
CA GLY A 66 9.41 -0.29 -2.58
C GLY A 66 9.42 -0.82 -4.02
N SER A 67 10.54 -1.42 -4.40
CA SER A 67 10.70 -2.00 -5.74
C SER A 67 9.72 -3.13 -6.00
N TYR A 68 9.24 -3.23 -7.25
CA TYR A 68 8.27 -4.26 -7.69
C TYR A 68 6.93 -4.22 -6.94
N VAL A 69 6.58 -3.12 -6.29
CA VAL A 69 5.25 -2.93 -5.70
C VAL A 69 4.27 -2.55 -6.80
N SER A 70 3.08 -3.16 -6.77
CA SER A 70 1.95 -2.72 -7.60
C SER A 70 0.93 -2.01 -6.71
N VAL A 71 0.63 -0.76 -7.04
CA VAL A 71 -0.41 0.05 -6.41
C VAL A 71 -1.53 0.23 -7.43
N ASP A 72 -2.69 -0.34 -7.15
CA ASP A 72 -3.83 -0.36 -8.06
C ASP A 72 -4.54 1.00 -8.20
N PRO A 73 -5.44 1.14 -9.19
CA PRO A 73 -6.13 2.40 -9.45
C PRO A 73 -6.87 2.95 -8.22
N GLY A 74 -6.77 4.27 -8.04
CA GLY A 74 -7.50 5.01 -7.02
C GLY A 74 -7.09 4.73 -5.56
N VAL A 75 -6.06 3.94 -5.32
CA VAL A 75 -5.50 3.71 -3.97
C VAL A 75 -5.02 5.03 -3.38
N VAL A 76 -5.29 5.24 -2.09
CA VAL A 76 -4.83 6.41 -1.34
C VAL A 76 -3.86 5.97 -0.24
N ILE A 77 -2.61 6.42 -0.34
CA ILE A 77 -1.55 6.18 0.62
C ILE A 77 -1.23 7.52 1.31
N GLY A 78 -1.30 7.53 2.62
CA GLY A 78 -1.02 8.69 3.47
C GLY A 78 0.45 9.09 3.47
N GLU A 79 0.82 9.92 4.44
CA GLU A 79 2.18 10.43 4.59
C GLU A 79 3.06 9.49 5.42
N ARG A 80 4.39 9.51 5.15
CA ARG A 80 5.39 8.74 5.91
C ARG A 80 5.10 7.24 5.99
N VAL A 81 4.32 6.74 5.04
CA VAL A 81 4.05 5.31 4.89
C VAL A 81 5.28 4.61 4.31
N SER A 82 5.56 3.40 4.78
CA SER A 82 6.64 2.57 4.26
C SER A 82 6.10 1.25 3.73
N ILE A 83 5.99 1.12 2.41
CA ILE A 83 5.61 -0.12 1.73
C ILE A 83 6.88 -0.77 1.19
N GLN A 84 7.15 -1.99 1.65
CA GLN A 84 8.35 -2.72 1.28
C GLN A 84 8.20 -3.43 -0.07
N THR A 85 9.28 -4.04 -0.54
CA THR A 85 9.39 -4.69 -1.85
C THR A 85 8.34 -5.76 -2.11
N ARG A 86 7.86 -5.85 -3.36
CA ARG A 86 6.94 -6.89 -3.87
C ARG A 86 5.59 -6.97 -3.18
N CYS A 87 5.07 -5.86 -2.65
CA CYS A 87 3.71 -5.80 -2.16
C CYS A 87 2.71 -5.61 -3.31
N TYR A 88 1.51 -6.15 -3.12
CA TYR A 88 0.36 -5.85 -3.96
C TYR A 88 -0.68 -5.07 -3.16
N ILE A 89 -0.95 -3.84 -3.56
CA ILE A 89 -1.89 -2.92 -2.93
C ILE A 89 -3.09 -2.76 -3.85
N THR A 90 -4.13 -3.53 -3.55
CA THR A 90 -5.32 -3.64 -4.40
C THR A 90 -6.18 -2.37 -4.41
N GLY A 91 -6.98 -2.20 -5.47
CA GLY A 91 -7.93 -1.09 -5.60
C GLY A 91 -8.94 -1.01 -4.45
N GLY A 92 -9.33 0.21 -4.08
CA GLY A 92 -10.20 0.49 -2.94
C GLY A 92 -9.47 0.57 -1.58
N THR A 93 -8.18 0.21 -1.54
CA THR A 93 -7.36 0.30 -0.31
C THR A 93 -7.13 1.77 0.09
N ARG A 94 -7.22 2.01 1.39
CA ARG A 94 -6.76 3.25 2.03
C ARG A 94 -5.72 2.92 3.09
N ILE A 95 -4.59 3.62 3.05
CA ILE A 95 -3.50 3.49 4.01
C ILE A 95 -3.30 4.85 4.65
N GLU A 96 -3.53 4.94 5.95
CA GLU A 96 -3.34 6.18 6.71
C GLU A 96 -1.84 6.44 6.97
N ASP A 97 -1.52 7.54 7.65
CA ASP A 97 -0.15 7.98 7.88
C ASP A 97 0.65 7.01 8.76
N ASP A 98 1.97 7.05 8.61
CA ASP A 98 2.92 6.34 9.46
C ASP A 98 2.83 4.81 9.43
N VAL A 99 2.04 4.22 8.51
CA VAL A 99 1.86 2.77 8.36
C VAL A 99 3.12 2.12 7.80
N PHE A 100 3.41 0.91 8.28
CA PHE A 100 4.43 0.04 7.71
C PHE A 100 3.80 -1.20 7.10
N VAL A 101 4.17 -1.51 5.85
CA VAL A 101 3.76 -2.72 5.13
C VAL A 101 5.02 -3.50 4.74
N GLY A 102 5.22 -4.66 5.36
CA GLY A 102 6.38 -5.53 5.17
C GLY A 102 6.46 -6.12 3.76
N PRO A 103 7.62 -6.69 3.38
CA PRO A 103 7.82 -7.19 2.02
C PRO A 103 6.87 -8.35 1.68
N GLY A 104 6.41 -8.38 0.42
CA GLY A 104 5.55 -9.46 -0.07
C GLY A 104 4.15 -9.51 0.52
N VAL A 105 3.69 -8.45 1.18
CA VAL A 105 2.29 -8.36 1.66
C VAL A 105 1.35 -8.27 0.48
N THR A 106 0.23 -9.00 0.56
CA THR A 106 -0.84 -8.98 -0.43
C THR A 106 -2.13 -8.49 0.20
N LEU A 107 -2.69 -7.41 -0.35
CA LEU A 107 -4.03 -6.93 -0.04
C LEU A 107 -4.99 -7.38 -1.12
N THR A 108 -6.20 -7.83 -0.74
CA THR A 108 -7.22 -8.31 -1.69
C THR A 108 -8.52 -7.52 -1.52
N ASN A 109 -9.35 -7.44 -2.56
CA ASN A 109 -10.58 -6.64 -2.58
C ASN A 109 -11.81 -7.38 -3.12
N ASP A 110 -11.65 -8.67 -3.46
CA ASP A 110 -12.71 -9.53 -3.96
C ASP A 110 -12.74 -10.85 -3.19
N ASN A 111 -13.81 -11.07 -2.40
CA ASN A 111 -14.03 -12.30 -1.66
C ASN A 111 -14.81 -13.36 -2.44
N THR A 112 -15.21 -13.06 -3.68
CA THR A 112 -15.94 -13.95 -4.57
C THR A 112 -15.06 -14.60 -5.63
N MET A 113 -13.83 -14.08 -5.84
CA MET A 113 -12.88 -14.54 -6.86
C MET A 113 -13.52 -14.55 -8.26
N ASP A 114 -13.97 -13.34 -8.67
CA ASP A 114 -14.63 -13.09 -9.98
C ASP A 114 -15.99 -13.81 -10.18
N ARG A 115 -16.58 -14.35 -9.11
CA ARG A 115 -17.93 -14.96 -9.16
C ARG A 115 -19.00 -13.95 -8.77
N HIS A 116 -19.09 -12.87 -9.55
CA HIS A 116 -20.03 -11.77 -9.31
C HIS A 116 -20.52 -11.16 -10.61
N GLY A 117 -21.58 -10.34 -10.53
CA GLY A 117 -22.11 -9.57 -11.65
C GLY A 117 -21.42 -8.20 -11.82
N PRO A 118 -21.83 -7.43 -12.84
CA PRO A 118 -21.18 -6.15 -13.19
C PRO A 118 -21.32 -5.06 -12.11
N ASP A 119 -22.29 -5.17 -11.22
CA ASP A 119 -22.55 -4.20 -10.16
C ASP A 119 -21.77 -4.50 -8.86
N PHE A 120 -20.87 -5.48 -8.87
CA PHE A 120 -20.07 -5.85 -7.71
C PHE A 120 -19.15 -4.70 -7.29
N LYS A 121 -19.09 -4.44 -5.99
CA LYS A 121 -18.21 -3.42 -5.40
C LYS A 121 -17.00 -4.09 -4.79
N PHE A 122 -15.84 -3.74 -5.32
CA PHE A 122 -14.57 -4.15 -4.76
C PHE A 122 -14.29 -3.34 -3.48
N GLU A 123 -13.95 -4.03 -2.40
CA GLU A 123 -13.67 -3.41 -1.11
C GLU A 123 -12.23 -3.71 -0.67
N GLY A 124 -11.32 -2.76 -0.90
CA GLY A 124 -9.94 -2.86 -0.41
C GLY A 124 -9.87 -2.67 1.11
N PRO A 125 -8.81 -3.19 1.74
CA PRO A 125 -8.58 -3.00 3.17
C PRO A 125 -8.35 -1.54 3.57
N LEU A 126 -8.62 -1.24 4.84
CA LEU A 126 -8.30 0.02 5.49
C LEU A 126 -7.20 -0.21 6.52
N LEU A 127 -6.03 0.39 6.30
CA LEU A 127 -4.90 0.35 7.22
C LEU A 127 -4.85 1.66 8.00
N ARG A 128 -5.22 1.61 9.28
CA ARG A 128 -5.25 2.79 10.16
C ARG A 128 -3.85 3.24 10.53
N ARG A 129 -3.78 4.49 11.00
CA ARG A 129 -2.54 5.17 11.33
C ARG A 129 -1.59 4.30 12.17
N ALA A 130 -0.31 4.32 11.79
CA ALA A 130 0.80 3.67 12.48
C ALA A 130 0.66 2.14 12.67
N CYS A 131 -0.31 1.46 12.03
CA CYS A 131 -0.34 0.00 12.09
C CYS A 131 0.86 -0.63 11.36
N ARG A 132 1.20 -1.84 11.73
CA ARG A 132 2.33 -2.61 11.22
C ARG A 132 1.84 -3.92 10.61
N VAL A 133 2.11 -4.14 9.34
CA VAL A 133 1.77 -5.39 8.65
C VAL A 133 3.05 -6.14 8.32
N GLY A 134 3.26 -7.27 8.95
CA GLY A 134 4.45 -8.12 8.78
C GLY A 134 4.54 -8.73 7.39
N GLY A 135 5.78 -8.99 6.94
CA GLY A 135 6.05 -9.50 5.60
C GLY A 135 5.32 -10.82 5.28
N GLY A 136 4.92 -10.98 4.01
CA GLY A 136 4.23 -12.19 3.54
C GLY A 136 2.81 -12.39 4.07
N SER A 137 2.24 -11.41 4.78
CA SER A 137 0.85 -11.48 5.25
C SER A 137 -0.14 -11.26 4.11
N THR A 138 -1.32 -11.84 4.23
CA THR A 138 -2.46 -11.60 3.34
C THR A 138 -3.60 -10.95 4.13
N ILE A 139 -4.10 -9.82 3.63
CA ILE A 139 -5.25 -9.13 4.21
C ILE A 139 -6.45 -9.31 3.28
N CYS A 140 -7.53 -9.89 3.80
CA CYS A 140 -8.75 -10.16 3.05
C CYS A 140 -9.54 -8.87 2.72
N PRO A 141 -10.49 -8.94 1.76
CA PRO A 141 -11.29 -7.81 1.32
C PRO A 141 -12.05 -7.12 2.46
N GLY A 142 -12.11 -5.78 2.42
CA GLY A 142 -12.89 -4.97 3.34
C GLY A 142 -12.41 -4.92 4.80
N ILE A 143 -11.29 -5.56 5.12
CA ILE A 143 -10.76 -5.65 6.49
C ILE A 143 -10.16 -4.32 6.94
N GLU A 144 -10.48 -3.93 8.17
CA GLU A 144 -9.82 -2.82 8.87
C GLU A 144 -8.71 -3.33 9.79
N ILE A 145 -7.49 -2.79 9.63
CA ILE A 145 -6.40 -2.96 10.60
C ILE A 145 -6.35 -1.69 11.44
N GLY A 146 -6.70 -1.82 12.72
CA GLY A 146 -6.84 -0.72 13.66
C GLY A 146 -5.53 0.06 13.90
N GLU A 147 -5.68 1.27 14.46
CA GLU A 147 -4.55 2.16 14.76
C GLU A 147 -3.52 1.44 15.65
N GLU A 148 -2.23 1.56 15.27
CA GLU A 148 -1.11 0.96 16.01
C GLU A 148 -1.20 -0.58 16.18
N ALA A 149 -2.12 -1.24 15.48
CA ALA A 149 -2.18 -2.70 15.49
C ALA A 149 -0.95 -3.33 14.81
N PHE A 150 -0.64 -4.55 15.19
CA PHE A 150 0.50 -5.31 14.68
C PHE A 150 0.04 -6.65 14.11
N VAL A 151 0.19 -6.82 12.82
CA VAL A 151 -0.01 -8.10 12.12
C VAL A 151 1.33 -8.80 11.98
N ALA A 152 1.50 -9.96 12.58
CA ALA A 152 2.72 -10.75 12.48
C ALA A 152 2.98 -11.24 11.05
N ALA A 153 4.25 -11.45 10.70
CA ALA A 153 4.61 -11.95 9.38
C ALA A 153 3.93 -13.29 9.04
N GLY A 154 3.51 -13.45 7.79
CA GLY A 154 2.85 -14.65 7.28
C GLY A 154 1.41 -14.86 7.77
N ALA A 155 0.80 -13.88 8.41
CA ALA A 155 -0.58 -14.00 8.89
C ALA A 155 -1.61 -13.92 7.75
N LEU A 156 -2.71 -14.68 7.87
CA LEU A 156 -3.91 -14.52 7.05
C LEU A 156 -4.98 -13.78 7.87
N VAL A 157 -5.19 -12.49 7.56
CA VAL A 157 -6.14 -11.64 8.28
C VAL A 157 -7.49 -11.67 7.55
N SER A 158 -8.47 -12.33 8.15
CA SER A 158 -9.80 -12.52 7.60
C SER A 158 -10.92 -11.91 8.46
N ALA A 159 -10.55 -11.07 9.43
CA ALA A 159 -11.44 -10.29 10.26
C ALA A 159 -10.73 -9.00 10.71
N ASP A 160 -11.50 -7.98 11.06
CA ASP A 160 -10.96 -6.72 11.53
C ASP A 160 -10.02 -6.91 12.74
N VAL A 161 -8.98 -6.11 12.77
CA VAL A 161 -7.99 -6.12 13.86
C VAL A 161 -8.20 -4.88 14.72
N PRO A 162 -8.55 -5.04 15.99
CA PRO A 162 -8.70 -3.90 16.90
C PRO A 162 -7.43 -3.05 17.00
N ALA A 163 -7.59 -1.76 17.32
CA ALA A 163 -6.46 -0.89 17.61
C ALA A 163 -5.55 -1.52 18.66
N ARG A 164 -4.22 -1.39 18.48
CA ARG A 164 -3.18 -1.90 19.37
C ARG A 164 -3.16 -3.42 19.58
N ALA A 165 -3.99 -4.18 18.89
CA ALA A 165 -3.94 -5.66 18.98
C ALA A 165 -2.75 -6.20 18.17
N VAL A 166 -2.09 -7.21 18.73
CA VAL A 166 -1.12 -8.06 18.01
C VAL A 166 -1.85 -9.30 17.55
N VAL A 167 -1.90 -9.54 16.24
CA VAL A 167 -2.52 -10.74 15.65
C VAL A 167 -1.48 -11.57 14.90
N MET A 168 -1.64 -12.91 14.93
CA MET A 168 -0.78 -13.84 14.20
C MET A 168 -1.50 -15.12 13.80
N GLY A 169 -0.93 -15.82 12.82
CA GLY A 169 -1.34 -17.16 12.38
C GLY A 169 -2.25 -17.17 11.16
N VAL A 170 -2.70 -18.40 10.79
CA VAL A 170 -3.57 -18.70 9.64
C VAL A 170 -4.73 -19.57 10.14
N PRO A 171 -5.93 -19.00 10.33
CA PRO A 171 -6.25 -17.57 10.29
C PRO A 171 -5.65 -16.80 11.46
N ALA A 172 -5.45 -15.48 11.28
CA ALA A 172 -4.91 -14.62 12.32
C ALA A 172 -5.83 -14.53 13.55
N ARG A 173 -5.22 -14.56 14.74
CA ARG A 173 -5.92 -14.40 16.02
C ARG A 173 -5.15 -13.44 16.92
N ALA A 174 -5.89 -12.68 17.71
CA ALA A 174 -5.29 -11.79 18.70
C ALA A 174 -4.57 -12.61 19.79
N VAL A 175 -3.34 -12.21 20.10
CA VAL A 175 -2.48 -12.92 21.07
C VAL A 175 -2.04 -12.05 22.23
N ARG A 176 -1.95 -10.74 22.04
CA ARG A 176 -1.58 -9.74 23.05
C ARG A 176 -1.86 -8.33 22.54
N GLU A 177 -1.58 -7.33 23.33
CA GLU A 177 -1.53 -5.93 22.89
C GLU A 177 -0.11 -5.50 22.53
N VAL A 178 -0.01 -4.43 21.73
CA VAL A 178 1.23 -3.72 21.46
C VAL A 178 1.65 -3.00 22.75
N PRO A 179 2.89 -3.20 23.23
CA PRO A 179 3.38 -2.50 24.43
C PRO A 179 3.40 -0.97 24.22
N ASP A 180 3.18 -0.21 25.28
CA ASP A 180 3.20 1.26 25.20
C ASP A 180 4.53 1.80 24.68
N SER A 181 5.65 1.14 25.00
CA SER A 181 6.99 1.49 24.50
C SER A 181 7.13 1.43 22.98
N ASP A 182 6.27 0.66 22.32
CA ASP A 182 6.33 0.39 20.88
C ASP A 182 5.35 1.28 20.09
N LEU A 183 4.62 2.16 20.77
CA LEU A 183 3.69 3.10 20.13
C LEU A 183 4.43 4.25 19.44
N LEU A 184 3.81 4.82 18.39
CA LEU A 184 4.37 5.84 17.52
C LEU A 184 5.01 7.01 18.29
N GLN A 185 4.41 7.45 19.37
CA GLN A 185 4.88 8.56 20.20
C GLN A 185 6.28 8.35 20.82
N HIS A 186 6.79 7.10 20.85
CA HIS A 186 8.09 6.78 21.46
C HIS A 186 9.21 6.58 20.44
N TRP A 187 8.92 6.59 19.15
CA TRP A 187 9.93 6.39 18.11
C TRP A 187 9.84 7.38 16.93
N ARG A 188 8.94 8.39 17.03
CA ARG A 188 8.84 9.54 16.12
C ARG A 188 8.68 10.86 16.85
#